data_c51978644f4a3f9088b136bd78b36561
#
_entry.id   c51978644f4a3f9088b136bd78b36561
#
_cell.length_a   1.000
_cell.length_b   1.000
_cell.length_c   1.000
_cell.angle_alpha   90.00
_cell.angle_beta   90.00
_cell.angle_gamma   90.00
#
_symmetry.space_group_name_H-M   'P 1'
#
loop_
_entity.id
_entity.type
_entity.pdbx_description
1 polymer ?
#
loop_
_entity_poly.entity_id
_entity_poly.type
_entity_poly.pdbx_seq_one_letter_code
_entity_poly.pdbx_strand_id
1 'polypeptide(L)'
;MCQIPYFCLHKIRLMEEIIRFLEDVLHNNNRPWFQEHKQQYVKAQANFNALAEQIINGVQKFDDNCNNLTLKDCTYRFYRDTRFSPDKRPYKTHFGVFVCPEGKKSMLSGYYFHVEAKESEYLGHNMLCTGMYMPDTTMLKTIRDEILFNAEPLVESIAKAKGFDLDTSNAMKRVPNGYPKDHPHAELFKQRDWLLVQELQDDILYSDRLVEWVLAEFEKTKDFCQWLNRTVKGE
;
A
#
# COMPACT_ATOMS: atom_id res chain seq x y z
N MET A 1 -34.07 -18.34 -3.76
CA MET A 1 -33.70 -16.94 -3.40
C MET A 1 -32.76 -17.02 -2.21
N CYS A 2 -31.47 -16.79 -2.43
CA CYS A 2 -30.49 -16.77 -1.35
C CYS A 2 -30.61 -15.42 -0.62
N GLN A 3 -31.08 -15.45 0.63
CA GLN A 3 -31.14 -14.25 1.48
C GLN A 3 -29.70 -13.87 1.83
N ILE A 4 -29.18 -12.77 1.26
CA ILE A 4 -27.90 -12.18 1.66
C ILE A 4 -28.02 -11.74 3.14
N PRO A 5 -27.17 -12.20 4.06
CA PRO A 5 -27.24 -11.82 5.46
C PRO A 5 -27.16 -10.31 5.65
N TYR A 6 -27.91 -9.73 6.56
CA TYR A 6 -27.95 -8.29 6.85
C TYR A 6 -26.55 -7.69 7.11
N PHE A 7 -25.64 -8.47 7.68
CA PHE A 7 -24.24 -8.10 7.93
C PHE A 7 -23.41 -7.95 6.64
N CYS A 8 -23.72 -8.73 5.61
CA CYS A 8 -23.08 -8.70 4.30
C CYS A 8 -23.42 -7.39 3.54
N LEU A 9 -24.69 -7.03 3.49
CA LEU A 9 -25.17 -5.77 2.88
C LEU A 9 -24.53 -4.52 3.52
N HIS A 10 -24.22 -4.59 4.82
CA HIS A 10 -23.62 -3.44 5.53
C HIS A 10 -22.18 -3.16 5.10
N LYS A 11 -21.34 -4.19 4.93
CA LYS A 11 -19.93 -4.02 4.52
C LYS A 11 -19.79 -3.52 3.07
N ILE A 12 -20.57 -4.06 2.15
CA ILE A 12 -20.62 -3.61 0.74
C ILE A 12 -20.98 -2.13 0.71
N ARG A 13 -22.00 -1.72 1.43
CA ARG A 13 -22.45 -0.33 1.51
C ARG A 13 -21.37 0.61 2.07
N LEU A 14 -20.52 0.15 3.00
CA LEU A 14 -19.44 0.96 3.56
C LEU A 14 -18.41 1.34 2.51
N MET A 15 -17.99 0.40 1.64
CA MET A 15 -17.02 0.67 0.58
C MET A 15 -17.62 1.57 -0.51
N GLU A 16 -18.87 1.33 -0.90
CA GLU A 16 -19.59 2.22 -1.84
C GLU A 16 -19.64 3.67 -1.34
N GLU A 17 -19.90 3.89 -0.05
CA GLU A 17 -19.91 5.22 0.55
C GLU A 17 -18.53 5.88 0.55
N ILE A 18 -17.45 5.12 0.77
CA ILE A 18 -16.08 5.61 0.69
C ILE A 18 -15.76 6.05 -0.74
N ILE A 19 -15.97 5.18 -1.72
CA ILE A 19 -15.65 5.46 -3.13
C ILE A 19 -16.47 6.63 -3.65
N ARG A 20 -17.78 6.66 -3.40
CA ARG A 20 -18.65 7.79 -3.80
C ARG A 20 -18.14 9.11 -3.24
N PHE A 21 -17.75 9.16 -1.96
CA PHE A 21 -17.19 10.38 -1.37
C PHE A 21 -15.90 10.80 -2.06
N LEU A 22 -15.01 9.86 -2.40
CA LEU A 22 -13.76 10.16 -3.11
C LEU A 22 -14.02 10.67 -4.53
N GLU A 23 -15.02 10.13 -5.24
CA GLU A 23 -15.48 10.62 -6.55
C GLU A 23 -16.05 12.04 -6.47
N ASP A 24 -16.90 12.29 -5.47
CA ASP A 24 -17.45 13.63 -5.22
C ASP A 24 -16.33 14.65 -4.96
N VAL A 25 -15.30 14.28 -4.19
CA VAL A 25 -14.11 15.12 -3.97
C VAL A 25 -13.30 15.30 -5.25
N LEU A 26 -13.13 14.26 -6.07
CA LEU A 26 -12.40 14.37 -7.33
C LEU A 26 -12.98 15.47 -8.23
N HIS A 27 -14.31 15.52 -8.35
CA HIS A 27 -15.00 16.50 -9.19
C HIS A 27 -15.14 17.88 -8.54
N ASN A 28 -15.06 17.98 -7.21
CA ASN A 28 -15.34 19.20 -6.45
C ASN A 28 -14.21 19.55 -5.46
N ASN A 29 -12.95 19.39 -5.86
CA ASN A 29 -11.80 19.50 -4.96
C ASN A 29 -11.46 20.94 -4.57
N ASN A 30 -12.35 21.59 -3.81
CA ASN A 30 -12.19 22.93 -3.30
C ASN A 30 -12.73 23.07 -1.86
N ARG A 31 -12.29 24.13 -1.16
CA ARG A 31 -12.64 24.35 0.26
C ARG A 31 -14.12 24.63 0.51
N PRO A 32 -14.82 25.48 -0.28
CA PRO A 32 -16.24 25.73 -0.05
C PRO A 32 -17.07 24.46 -0.11
N TRP A 33 -16.95 23.69 -1.20
CA TRP A 33 -17.66 22.42 -1.34
C TRP A 33 -17.39 21.44 -0.19
N PHE A 34 -16.13 21.30 0.21
CA PHE A 34 -15.75 20.39 1.30
C PHE A 34 -16.37 20.79 2.63
N GLN A 35 -16.51 22.09 2.93
CA GLN A 35 -17.16 22.56 4.16
C GLN A 35 -18.64 22.21 4.17
N GLU A 36 -19.34 22.37 3.06
CA GLU A 36 -20.74 21.99 2.89
C GLU A 36 -20.96 20.48 3.07
N HIS A 37 -19.98 19.65 2.58
CA HIS A 37 -20.05 18.19 2.60
C HIS A 37 -19.22 17.55 3.70
N LYS A 38 -18.83 18.31 4.72
CA LYS A 38 -17.96 17.83 5.81
C LYS A 38 -18.52 16.60 6.54
N GLN A 39 -19.83 16.45 6.65
CA GLN A 39 -20.45 15.28 7.27
C GLN A 39 -20.23 14.00 6.45
N GLN A 40 -20.23 14.09 5.12
CA GLN A 40 -19.90 12.97 4.23
C GLN A 40 -18.44 12.54 4.41
N TYR A 41 -17.52 13.51 4.50
CA TYR A 41 -16.12 13.23 4.84
C TYR A 41 -15.98 12.49 6.17
N VAL A 42 -16.63 12.98 7.24
CA VAL A 42 -16.56 12.35 8.56
C VAL A 42 -17.05 10.90 8.50
N LYS A 43 -18.14 10.65 7.76
CA LYS A 43 -18.68 9.31 7.58
C LYS A 43 -17.73 8.40 6.78
N ALA A 44 -17.24 8.87 5.63
CA ALA A 44 -16.32 8.11 4.79
C ALA A 44 -15.00 7.80 5.52
N GLN A 45 -14.46 8.78 6.26
CA GLN A 45 -13.27 8.60 7.11
C GLN A 45 -13.50 7.58 8.23
N ALA A 46 -14.67 7.61 8.90
CA ALA A 46 -15.01 6.64 9.94
C ALA A 46 -15.13 5.22 9.37
N ASN A 47 -15.77 5.08 8.20
CA ASN A 47 -15.87 3.80 7.50
C ASN A 47 -14.49 3.26 7.10
N PHE A 48 -13.64 4.12 6.54
CA PHE A 48 -12.27 3.73 6.19
C PHE A 48 -11.43 3.38 7.43
N ASN A 49 -11.55 4.12 8.52
CA ASN A 49 -10.84 3.83 9.76
C ASN A 49 -11.24 2.46 10.32
N ALA A 50 -12.53 2.12 10.32
CA ALA A 50 -12.99 0.80 10.77
C ALA A 50 -12.45 -0.35 9.90
N LEU A 51 -12.32 -0.13 8.59
CA LEU A 51 -11.65 -1.07 7.67
C LEU A 51 -10.15 -1.17 7.99
N ALA A 52 -9.48 -0.03 8.13
CA ALA A 52 -8.05 0.04 8.41
C ALA A 52 -7.70 -0.64 9.74
N GLU A 53 -8.51 -0.50 10.79
CA GLU A 53 -8.32 -1.20 12.08
C GLU A 53 -8.38 -2.73 11.89
N GLN A 54 -9.32 -3.23 11.07
CA GLN A 54 -9.39 -4.67 10.80
C GLN A 54 -8.13 -5.16 10.06
N ILE A 55 -7.62 -4.39 9.09
CA ILE A 55 -6.39 -4.72 8.36
C ILE A 55 -5.18 -4.69 9.32
N ILE A 56 -5.01 -3.62 10.12
CA ILE A 56 -3.92 -3.50 11.09
C ILE A 56 -3.92 -4.70 12.05
N ASN A 57 -5.07 -4.97 12.68
CA ASN A 57 -5.22 -6.09 13.62
C ASN A 57 -4.99 -7.44 12.95
N GLY A 58 -5.33 -7.58 11.67
CA GLY A 58 -5.08 -8.79 10.90
C GLY A 58 -3.61 -9.00 10.59
N VAL A 59 -2.90 -7.95 10.13
CA VAL A 59 -1.45 -8.00 9.88
C VAL A 59 -0.68 -8.35 11.14
N GLN A 60 -1.03 -7.77 12.28
CA GLN A 60 -0.38 -8.05 13.58
C GLN A 60 -0.51 -9.53 14.01
N LYS A 61 -1.48 -10.28 13.48
CA LYS A 61 -1.63 -11.71 13.79
C LYS A 61 -0.65 -12.60 13.06
N PHE A 62 -0.21 -12.20 11.86
CA PHE A 62 0.75 -13.00 11.09
C PHE A 62 2.16 -12.39 11.02
N ASP A 63 2.33 -11.09 11.31
CA ASP A 63 3.65 -10.43 11.34
C ASP A 63 3.88 -9.70 12.66
N ASP A 64 4.57 -10.37 13.58
CA ASP A 64 4.88 -9.88 14.93
C ASP A 64 5.72 -8.60 14.94
N ASN A 65 6.44 -8.29 13.83
CA ASN A 65 7.20 -7.05 13.71
C ASN A 65 6.29 -5.81 13.62
N CYS A 66 5.02 -6.00 13.29
CA CYS A 66 4.01 -4.94 13.18
C CYS A 66 3.15 -4.78 14.46
N ASN A 67 3.56 -5.36 15.59
CA ASN A 67 2.80 -5.28 16.84
C ASN A 67 2.71 -3.85 17.41
N ASN A 68 1.65 -3.60 18.21
CA ASN A 68 1.39 -2.34 18.93
C ASN A 68 1.16 -1.11 18.05
N LEU A 69 0.82 -1.30 16.77
CA LEU A 69 0.47 -0.19 15.87
C LEU A 69 -0.99 0.22 16.04
N THR A 70 -1.23 1.51 15.91
CA THR A 70 -2.56 2.13 15.94
C THR A 70 -2.92 2.75 14.58
N LEU A 71 -4.16 3.15 14.39
CA LEU A 71 -4.60 3.90 13.19
C LEU A 71 -3.68 5.10 12.90
N LYS A 72 -3.28 5.84 13.91
CA LYS A 72 -2.41 7.02 13.77
C LYS A 72 -1.05 6.66 13.19
N ASP A 73 -0.53 5.49 13.52
CA ASP A 73 0.77 5.01 13.03
C ASP A 73 0.70 4.53 11.58
N CYS A 74 -0.48 4.13 11.10
CA CYS A 74 -0.67 3.48 9.82
C CYS A 74 -1.42 4.32 8.77
N THR A 75 -2.24 5.32 9.15
CA THR A 75 -3.06 6.09 8.23
C THR A 75 -2.51 7.50 7.97
N TYR A 76 -2.94 8.11 6.89
CA TYR A 76 -2.49 9.41 6.45
C TYR A 76 -3.61 10.45 6.57
N ARG A 77 -3.23 11.75 6.76
CA ARG A 77 -4.18 12.86 6.70
C ARG A 77 -4.79 12.97 5.30
N PHE A 78 -6.06 13.36 5.22
CA PHE A 78 -6.77 13.56 3.98
C PHE A 78 -6.34 14.84 3.23
N TYR A 79 -5.91 15.87 3.97
CA TYR A 79 -5.45 17.14 3.42
C TYR A 79 -4.07 16.98 2.75
N ARG A 80 -3.94 17.56 1.53
CA ARG A 80 -2.67 17.62 0.81
C ARG A 80 -1.78 18.73 1.33
N ASP A 81 -0.47 18.56 1.22
CA ASP A 81 0.49 19.65 1.33
C ASP A 81 0.73 20.23 -0.07
N THR A 82 0.12 21.37 -0.34
CA THR A 82 0.15 21.98 -1.66
C THR A 82 1.21 23.09 -1.79
N ARG A 83 2.05 23.31 -0.76
CA ARG A 83 3.04 24.40 -0.76
C ARG A 83 3.99 24.34 -1.94
N PHE A 84 4.50 23.16 -2.24
CA PHE A 84 5.49 22.91 -3.29
C PHE A 84 4.93 22.15 -4.50
N SER A 85 3.62 21.86 -4.53
CA SER A 85 2.98 21.16 -5.62
C SER A 85 2.45 22.13 -6.67
N PRO A 86 2.60 21.89 -7.98
CA PRO A 86 1.89 22.61 -9.02
C PRO A 86 0.37 22.42 -8.94
N ASP A 87 -0.09 21.24 -8.55
CA ASP A 87 -1.50 20.95 -8.29
C ASP A 87 -1.91 21.50 -6.92
N LYS A 88 -2.79 22.49 -6.92
CA LYS A 88 -3.27 23.21 -5.73
C LYS A 88 -4.57 22.65 -5.13
N ARG A 89 -5.10 21.55 -5.66
CA ARG A 89 -6.26 20.86 -5.07
C ARG A 89 -5.97 20.50 -3.61
N PRO A 90 -6.80 20.89 -2.64
CA PRO A 90 -6.46 20.80 -1.21
C PRO A 90 -6.65 19.40 -0.60
N TYR A 91 -7.38 18.51 -1.25
CA TYR A 91 -7.73 17.20 -0.71
C TYR A 91 -7.21 16.06 -1.57
N LYS A 92 -6.93 14.92 -0.93
CA LYS A 92 -6.62 13.68 -1.63
C LYS A 92 -7.90 13.08 -2.20
N THR A 93 -7.77 12.34 -3.29
CA THR A 93 -8.84 11.57 -3.93
C THR A 93 -8.75 10.08 -3.58
N HIS A 94 -8.03 9.75 -2.52
CA HIS A 94 -7.76 8.40 -2.07
C HIS A 94 -7.64 8.31 -0.55
N PHE A 95 -7.86 7.11 -0.03
CA PHE A 95 -7.46 6.70 1.30
C PHE A 95 -6.42 5.58 1.22
N GLY A 96 -5.57 5.48 2.24
CA GLY A 96 -4.57 4.42 2.33
C GLY A 96 -4.22 4.10 3.77
N VAL A 97 -3.93 2.83 4.03
CA VAL A 97 -3.36 2.34 5.29
C VAL A 97 -2.08 1.59 5.01
N PHE A 98 -1.00 1.95 5.70
CA PHE A 98 0.32 1.33 5.58
C PHE A 98 0.73 0.75 6.94
N VAL A 99 0.80 -0.56 7.01
CA VAL A 99 1.16 -1.32 8.21
C VAL A 99 2.59 -1.80 8.04
N CYS A 100 3.52 -1.22 8.79
CA CYS A 100 4.94 -1.59 8.75
C CYS A 100 5.55 -1.47 10.14
N PRO A 101 6.65 -2.17 10.44
CA PRO A 101 7.32 -2.07 11.73
C PRO A 101 7.62 -0.60 12.10
N GLU A 102 7.37 -0.24 13.36
CA GLU A 102 7.58 1.12 13.89
C GLU A 102 6.67 2.20 13.25
N GLY A 103 5.72 1.82 12.39
CA GLY A 103 4.74 2.70 11.75
C GLY A 103 5.27 3.41 10.50
N LYS A 104 4.37 4.06 9.78
CA LYS A 104 4.57 4.65 8.43
C LYS A 104 5.72 5.63 8.25
N LYS A 105 6.41 6.02 9.31
CA LYS A 105 7.58 6.92 9.26
C LYS A 105 8.91 6.20 9.32
N SER A 106 8.91 4.90 9.57
CA SER A 106 10.12 4.12 9.79
C SER A 106 10.96 3.87 8.53
N MET A 107 10.41 4.11 7.34
CA MET A 107 11.02 3.74 6.05
C MET A 107 11.19 2.23 5.84
N LEU A 108 10.67 1.41 6.74
CA LEU A 108 10.71 -0.05 6.63
C LEU A 108 9.65 -0.57 5.66
N SER A 109 9.89 -1.76 5.13
CA SER A 109 8.96 -2.50 4.30
C SER A 109 7.71 -2.90 5.09
N GLY A 110 6.54 -2.86 4.44
CA GLY A 110 5.26 -3.20 5.05
C GLY A 110 4.17 -3.43 4.01
N TYR A 111 2.93 -3.35 4.46
CA TYR A 111 1.71 -3.73 3.77
C TYR A 111 0.83 -2.49 3.55
N TYR A 112 0.55 -2.14 2.32
CA TYR A 112 -0.22 -0.95 1.95
C TYR A 112 -1.50 -1.34 1.20
N PHE A 113 -2.63 -0.95 1.75
CA PHE A 113 -3.95 -1.02 1.11
C PHE A 113 -4.34 0.37 0.62
N HIS A 114 -4.75 0.47 -0.64
CA HIS A 114 -5.09 1.72 -1.31
C HIS A 114 -6.45 1.64 -1.97
N VAL A 115 -7.27 2.68 -1.74
CA VAL A 115 -8.53 2.90 -2.46
C VAL A 115 -8.61 4.34 -2.92
N GLU A 116 -9.05 4.56 -4.17
CA GLU A 116 -9.19 5.89 -4.76
C GLU A 116 -10.46 6.03 -5.59
N ALA A 117 -10.78 7.27 -5.94
CA ALA A 117 -11.86 7.54 -6.89
C ALA A 117 -11.56 6.89 -8.24
N LYS A 118 -12.55 6.27 -8.86
CA LYS A 118 -12.40 5.46 -10.09
C LYS A 118 -11.72 6.19 -11.26
N GLU A 119 -11.95 7.53 -11.38
CA GLU A 119 -11.35 8.36 -12.41
C GLU A 119 -10.16 9.19 -11.87
N SER A 120 -9.59 8.80 -10.74
CA SER A 120 -8.43 9.48 -10.17
C SER A 120 -7.20 9.28 -11.05
N GLU A 121 -6.42 10.35 -11.24
CA GLU A 121 -5.14 10.31 -11.95
C GLU A 121 -3.96 10.05 -10.99
N TYR A 122 -4.22 9.71 -9.71
CA TYR A 122 -3.15 9.54 -8.73
C TYR A 122 -2.37 8.24 -8.97
N LEU A 123 -3.04 7.09 -8.88
CA LEU A 123 -2.47 5.78 -9.26
C LEU A 123 -3.31 5.12 -10.37
N GLY A 124 -4.57 5.52 -10.51
CA GLY A 124 -5.49 5.05 -11.56
C GLY A 124 -6.24 3.76 -11.19
N HIS A 125 -5.96 3.16 -10.03
CA HIS A 125 -6.59 1.91 -9.60
C HIS A 125 -6.48 1.66 -8.09
N ASN A 126 -7.41 0.87 -7.56
CA ASN A 126 -7.33 0.34 -6.22
C ASN A 126 -6.31 -0.79 -6.17
N MET A 127 -5.51 -0.89 -5.12
CA MET A 127 -4.43 -1.88 -5.08
C MET A 127 -4.01 -2.30 -3.68
N LEU A 128 -3.35 -3.45 -3.63
CA LEU A 128 -2.45 -3.86 -2.57
C LEU A 128 -1.02 -3.60 -3.02
N CYS A 129 -0.21 -3.09 -2.12
CA CYS A 129 1.22 -2.92 -2.36
C CYS A 129 1.97 -3.35 -1.11
N THR A 130 3.06 -4.09 -1.28
CA THR A 130 3.91 -4.48 -0.15
C THR A 130 5.35 -4.18 -0.48
N GLY A 131 6.11 -3.79 0.54
CA GLY A 131 7.51 -3.53 0.34
C GLY A 131 8.00 -2.19 0.87
N MET A 132 9.06 -1.68 0.26
CA MET A 132 9.79 -0.48 0.68
C MET A 132 9.73 0.58 -0.42
N TYR A 133 9.05 1.69 -0.13
CA TYR A 133 8.88 2.83 -1.05
C TYR A 133 9.93 3.89 -0.79
N MET A 134 10.62 4.30 -1.84
CA MET A 134 11.67 5.35 -1.83
C MET A 134 12.72 5.15 -0.72
N PRO A 135 13.34 3.94 -0.59
CA PRO A 135 14.45 3.76 0.33
C PRO A 135 15.58 4.76 0.03
N ASP A 136 16.29 5.17 1.06
CA ASP A 136 17.45 6.05 0.87
C ASP A 136 18.61 5.34 0.17
N THR A 137 19.64 6.10 -0.17
CA THR A 137 20.79 5.58 -0.92
C THR A 137 21.58 4.53 -0.14
N THR A 138 21.60 4.61 1.19
CA THR A 138 22.28 3.63 2.05
C THR A 138 21.51 2.31 2.05
N MET A 139 20.20 2.36 2.26
CA MET A 139 19.34 1.20 2.17
C MET A 139 19.40 0.53 0.80
N LEU A 140 19.35 1.32 -0.29
CA LEU A 140 19.49 0.79 -1.65
C LEU A 140 20.83 0.10 -1.88
N LYS A 141 21.90 0.66 -1.34
CA LYS A 141 23.23 0.04 -1.44
C LYS A 141 23.25 -1.27 -0.68
N THR A 142 22.78 -1.30 0.56
CA THR A 142 22.74 -2.50 1.40
C THR A 142 21.92 -3.62 0.74
N ILE A 143 20.75 -3.31 0.19
CA ILE A 143 19.93 -4.29 -0.55
C ILE A 143 20.67 -4.84 -1.77
N ARG A 144 21.33 -3.97 -2.56
CA ARG A 144 22.07 -4.41 -3.74
C ARG A 144 23.30 -5.23 -3.39
N ASP A 145 24.00 -4.89 -2.31
CA ASP A 145 25.16 -5.65 -1.84
C ASP A 145 24.71 -7.05 -1.39
N GLU A 146 23.56 -7.17 -0.72
CA GLU A 146 23.00 -8.47 -0.33
C GLU A 146 22.57 -9.30 -1.55
N ILE A 147 21.95 -8.68 -2.56
CA ILE A 147 21.62 -9.35 -3.83
C ILE A 147 22.88 -9.84 -4.54
N LEU A 148 23.94 -9.05 -4.53
CA LEU A 148 25.23 -9.45 -5.12
C LEU A 148 25.82 -10.67 -4.43
N PHE A 149 25.65 -10.78 -3.12
CA PHE A 149 26.14 -11.88 -2.29
C PHE A 149 25.26 -13.12 -2.37
N ASN A 150 23.93 -12.96 -2.19
CA ASN A 150 22.96 -14.06 -2.19
C ASN A 150 21.55 -13.55 -2.55
N ALA A 151 21.18 -13.59 -3.82
CA ALA A 151 19.89 -13.13 -4.31
C ALA A 151 18.73 -14.11 -4.10
N GLU A 152 19.01 -15.40 -3.92
CA GLU A 152 18.03 -16.47 -3.92
C GLU A 152 16.90 -16.28 -2.91
N PRO A 153 17.14 -15.90 -1.64
CA PRO A 153 16.04 -15.71 -0.68
C PRO A 153 15.07 -14.61 -1.10
N LEU A 154 15.57 -13.53 -1.72
CA LEU A 154 14.73 -12.47 -2.28
C LEU A 154 13.90 -12.98 -3.46
N VAL A 155 14.55 -13.67 -4.41
CA VAL A 155 13.89 -14.22 -5.61
C VAL A 155 12.80 -15.22 -5.22
N GLU A 156 13.08 -16.12 -4.26
CA GLU A 156 12.10 -17.06 -3.74
C GLU A 156 10.93 -16.36 -3.05
N SER A 157 11.19 -15.29 -2.29
CA SER A 157 10.13 -14.53 -1.61
C SER A 157 9.21 -13.82 -2.61
N ILE A 158 9.76 -13.28 -3.70
CA ILE A 158 8.98 -12.72 -4.81
C ILE A 158 8.14 -13.81 -5.49
N ALA A 159 8.73 -14.97 -5.75
CA ALA A 159 8.03 -16.08 -6.41
C ALA A 159 6.88 -16.67 -5.56
N LYS A 160 6.99 -16.62 -4.23
CA LYS A 160 5.93 -17.02 -3.29
C LYS A 160 4.75 -16.04 -3.26
N ALA A 161 4.97 -14.77 -3.57
CA ALA A 161 3.97 -13.71 -3.57
C ALA A 161 3.05 -13.77 -4.81
N LYS A 162 2.44 -14.92 -5.05
CA LYS A 162 1.57 -15.16 -6.21
C LYS A 162 0.41 -14.16 -6.26
N GLY A 163 0.22 -13.55 -7.42
CA GLY A 163 -0.78 -12.50 -7.64
C GLY A 163 -0.21 -11.09 -7.55
N PHE A 164 1.02 -10.95 -7.05
CA PHE A 164 1.75 -9.70 -7.03
C PHE A 164 2.83 -9.68 -8.12
N ASP A 165 3.04 -8.50 -8.69
CA ASP A 165 4.12 -8.22 -9.63
C ASP A 165 5.12 -7.26 -9.01
N LEU A 166 6.42 -7.46 -9.27
CA LEU A 166 7.46 -6.51 -8.86
C LEU A 166 7.33 -5.24 -9.72
N ASP A 167 7.06 -4.11 -9.09
CA ASP A 167 6.98 -2.83 -9.78
C ASP A 167 8.36 -2.39 -10.29
N THR A 168 8.46 -2.23 -11.59
CA THR A 168 9.69 -1.76 -12.27
C THR A 168 9.54 -0.36 -12.86
N SER A 169 8.43 0.32 -12.62
CA SER A 169 8.11 1.63 -13.23
C SER A 169 9.17 2.71 -12.94
N ASN A 170 9.76 2.68 -11.73
CA ASN A 170 10.83 3.60 -11.31
C ASN A 170 12.24 3.00 -11.44
N ALA A 171 12.39 1.84 -12.06
CA ALA A 171 13.69 1.18 -12.18
C ALA A 171 14.68 1.98 -13.05
N MET A 172 15.96 1.86 -12.75
CA MET A 172 17.04 2.46 -13.56
C MET A 172 17.10 1.77 -14.93
N LYS A 173 17.39 2.56 -15.98
CA LYS A 173 17.58 2.01 -17.33
C LYS A 173 18.80 1.08 -17.44
N ARG A 174 19.82 1.27 -16.59
CA ARG A 174 21.08 0.51 -16.60
C ARG A 174 21.41 0.05 -15.19
N VAL A 175 22.12 -1.07 -15.10
CA VAL A 175 22.73 -1.52 -13.84
C VAL A 175 23.65 -0.42 -13.31
N PRO A 176 23.52 -0.03 -12.04
CA PRO A 176 24.35 1.01 -11.44
C PRO A 176 25.83 0.61 -11.42
N ASN A 177 26.71 1.62 -11.43
CA ASN A 177 28.15 1.39 -11.35
C ASN A 177 28.50 0.64 -10.06
N GLY A 178 29.47 -0.27 -10.17
CA GLY A 178 29.90 -1.11 -9.05
C GLY A 178 29.21 -2.48 -8.98
N TYR A 179 28.20 -2.73 -9.81
CA TYR A 179 27.50 -4.03 -9.88
C TYR A 179 27.70 -4.70 -11.25
N PRO A 180 27.86 -6.04 -11.30
CA PRO A 180 28.11 -6.76 -12.54
C PRO A 180 26.86 -6.77 -13.43
N LYS A 181 27.05 -6.48 -14.72
CA LYS A 181 25.96 -6.44 -15.71
C LYS A 181 25.56 -7.84 -16.19
N ASP A 182 26.45 -8.80 -16.02
CA ASP A 182 26.29 -10.22 -16.39
C ASP A 182 25.84 -11.10 -15.22
N HIS A 183 25.47 -10.50 -14.08
CA HIS A 183 24.91 -11.22 -12.94
C HIS A 183 23.57 -11.86 -13.32
N PRO A 184 23.27 -13.11 -12.90
CA PRO A 184 21.97 -13.76 -13.20
C PRO A 184 20.75 -12.90 -12.86
N HIS A 185 20.85 -12.11 -11.79
CA HIS A 185 19.79 -11.21 -11.30
C HIS A 185 20.13 -9.72 -11.53
N ALA A 186 20.80 -9.38 -12.65
CA ALA A 186 21.21 -8.00 -12.96
C ALA A 186 20.04 -7.00 -12.97
N GLU A 187 18.82 -7.44 -13.32
CA GLU A 187 17.64 -6.59 -13.34
C GLU A 187 17.24 -6.10 -11.94
N LEU A 188 17.51 -6.87 -10.88
CA LEU A 188 17.20 -6.47 -9.51
C LEU A 188 18.06 -5.30 -9.05
N PHE A 189 19.32 -5.16 -9.53
CA PHE A 189 20.14 -4.01 -9.19
C PHE A 189 19.60 -2.68 -9.71
N LYS A 190 18.71 -2.70 -10.70
CA LYS A 190 18.09 -1.50 -11.28
C LYS A 190 16.99 -0.91 -10.41
N GLN A 191 16.45 -1.68 -9.47
CA GLN A 191 15.35 -1.22 -8.62
C GLN A 191 15.74 0.00 -7.78
N ARG A 192 14.80 0.95 -7.67
CA ARG A 192 14.86 2.11 -6.78
C ARG A 192 13.81 2.00 -5.67
N ASP A 193 12.71 1.34 -5.98
CA ASP A 193 11.66 0.96 -5.05
C ASP A 193 11.57 -0.57 -5.03
N TRP A 194 11.27 -1.12 -3.88
CA TRP A 194 11.09 -2.56 -3.70
C TRP A 194 9.64 -2.83 -3.36
N LEU A 195 8.80 -2.79 -4.38
CA LEU A 195 7.36 -2.90 -4.26
C LEU A 195 6.83 -4.10 -5.04
N LEU A 196 6.04 -4.93 -4.37
CA LEU A 196 5.17 -5.91 -4.99
C LEU A 196 3.77 -5.32 -5.03
N VAL A 197 3.14 -5.28 -6.20
CA VAL A 197 1.85 -4.63 -6.43
C VAL A 197 0.86 -5.65 -6.98
N GLN A 198 -0.37 -5.59 -6.48
CA GLN A 198 -1.51 -6.35 -6.97
C GLN A 198 -2.71 -5.42 -7.12
N GLU A 199 -3.31 -5.39 -8.30
CA GLU A 199 -4.53 -4.64 -8.54
C GLU A 199 -5.71 -5.27 -7.78
N LEU A 200 -6.52 -4.43 -7.16
CA LEU A 200 -7.71 -4.85 -6.42
C LEU A 200 -8.94 -4.72 -7.31
N GLN A 201 -9.48 -5.85 -7.72
CA GLN A 201 -10.64 -5.91 -8.60
C GLN A 201 -11.94 -5.53 -7.87
N ASP A 202 -12.89 -4.95 -8.62
CA ASP A 202 -14.15 -4.42 -8.07
C ASP A 202 -15.00 -5.51 -7.38
N ASP A 203 -15.00 -6.74 -7.86
CA ASP A 203 -15.74 -7.85 -7.26
C ASP A 203 -15.26 -8.19 -5.84
N ILE A 204 -13.97 -8.04 -5.57
CA ILE A 204 -13.38 -8.18 -4.24
C ILE A 204 -13.55 -6.88 -3.43
N LEU A 205 -13.32 -5.72 -4.04
CA LEU A 205 -13.43 -4.42 -3.38
C LEU A 205 -14.81 -4.23 -2.72
N TYR A 206 -15.87 -4.62 -3.40
CA TYR A 206 -17.25 -4.54 -2.91
C TYR A 206 -17.76 -5.82 -2.24
N SER A 207 -16.86 -6.76 -1.93
CA SER A 207 -17.20 -8.01 -1.25
C SER A 207 -17.21 -7.86 0.27
N ASP A 208 -18.04 -8.64 0.93
CA ASP A 208 -18.03 -8.82 2.39
C ASP A 208 -16.76 -9.54 2.89
N ARG A 209 -16.04 -10.22 1.97
CA ARG A 209 -14.78 -10.93 2.21
C ARG A 209 -13.55 -10.07 1.98
N LEU A 210 -13.69 -8.76 1.67
CA LEU A 210 -12.57 -7.87 1.34
C LEU A 210 -11.42 -7.97 2.35
N VAL A 211 -11.70 -7.82 3.66
CA VAL A 211 -10.65 -7.85 4.69
C VAL A 211 -9.96 -9.22 4.75
N GLU A 212 -10.74 -10.30 4.73
CA GLU A 212 -10.20 -11.66 4.74
C GLU A 212 -9.28 -11.89 3.54
N TRP A 213 -9.71 -11.49 2.36
CA TRP A 213 -8.95 -11.61 1.14
C TRP A 213 -7.66 -10.76 1.18
N VAL A 214 -7.75 -9.48 1.59
CA VAL A 214 -6.60 -8.58 1.73
C VAL A 214 -5.55 -9.16 2.66
N LEU A 215 -5.94 -9.72 3.79
CA LEU A 215 -5.02 -10.31 4.75
C LEU A 215 -4.36 -11.58 4.20
N ALA A 216 -5.11 -12.43 3.50
CA ALA A 216 -4.57 -13.63 2.85
C ALA A 216 -3.57 -13.28 1.73
N GLU A 217 -3.82 -12.20 0.98
CA GLU A 217 -2.87 -11.72 -0.03
C GLU A 217 -1.61 -11.13 0.62
N PHE A 218 -1.74 -10.30 1.65
CA PHE A 218 -0.60 -9.73 2.36
C PHE A 218 0.29 -10.81 3.01
N GLU A 219 -0.30 -11.85 3.58
CA GLU A 219 0.46 -12.94 4.20
C GLU A 219 1.41 -13.64 3.21
N LYS A 220 1.04 -13.75 1.92
CA LYS A 220 1.92 -14.30 0.86
C LYS A 220 3.20 -13.48 0.68
N THR A 221 3.20 -12.20 1.03
CA THR A 221 4.31 -11.26 0.83
C THR A 221 5.16 -11.05 2.09
N LYS A 222 4.84 -11.74 3.18
CA LYS A 222 5.54 -11.62 4.47
C LYS A 222 7.05 -11.86 4.35
N ASP A 223 7.44 -12.95 3.68
CA ASP A 223 8.86 -13.29 3.52
C ASP A 223 9.63 -12.17 2.79
N PHE A 224 9.00 -11.55 1.78
CA PHE A 224 9.57 -10.40 1.04
C PHE A 224 9.78 -9.18 1.95
N CYS A 225 8.76 -8.79 2.71
CA CYS A 225 8.86 -7.67 3.64
C CYS A 225 9.92 -7.92 4.71
N GLN A 226 9.95 -9.12 5.27
CA GLN A 226 10.92 -9.50 6.31
C GLN A 226 12.35 -9.57 5.78
N TRP A 227 12.55 -10.06 4.55
CA TRP A 227 13.88 -10.06 3.92
C TRP A 227 14.42 -8.63 3.76
N LEU A 228 13.61 -7.72 3.21
CA LEU A 228 13.99 -6.31 3.06
C LEU A 228 14.35 -5.67 4.40
N ASN A 229 13.52 -5.88 5.43
CA ASN A 229 13.71 -5.26 6.73
C ASN A 229 14.96 -5.78 7.44
N ARG A 230 15.23 -7.11 7.42
CA ARG A 230 16.44 -7.69 7.97
C ARG A 230 17.69 -7.17 7.27
N THR A 231 17.66 -7.17 5.93
CA THR A 231 18.77 -6.68 5.12
C THR A 231 19.17 -5.24 5.48
N VAL A 232 18.20 -4.31 5.56
CA VAL A 232 18.52 -2.90 5.88
C VAL A 232 18.88 -2.66 7.34
N LYS A 233 18.48 -3.58 8.26
CA LYS A 233 18.87 -3.54 9.68
C LYS A 233 20.21 -4.22 9.95
N GLY A 234 20.74 -4.99 9.02
CA GLY A 234 21.98 -5.76 9.17
C GLY A 234 21.81 -6.98 10.07
N GLU A 235 20.64 -7.62 10.04
CA GLU A 235 20.25 -8.81 10.84
C GLU A 235 20.38 -10.12 10.05
#